data_1c3a1f465917e99118c9e1b5a160ea2f
#
_entry.id   1c3a1f465917e99118c9e1b5a160ea2f
#
_cell.length_a   1.000
_cell.length_b   1.000
_cell.length_c   1.000
_cell.angle_alpha   90.00
_cell.angle_beta   90.00
_cell.angle_gamma   90.00
#
_symmetry.space_group_name_H-M   'P 1'
#
loop_
_entity.id
_entity.type
_entity.pdbx_description
1 polymer ?
#
loop_
_entity_poly.entity_id
_entity_poly.type
_entity_poly.pdbx_seq_one_letter_code
_entity_poly.pdbx_strand_id
1 'polypeptide(L)'
;MSDMAERLALHEFTENAYLNYSMYVIMDRALPFIGDGLKPVQRRIVYAMSELGLNASAKFKKSARTVGDVLGKYHPHGDSACYEAMVLMAQPFSYRYPLVDGQGNWGAPDDPKSFAAMRYTESRLSKYSELLLSELGQGTADWVPNFDGTLQEPKMLPARLPNILLNGTTGIAVGMATDIPPHNLREVAQAAIALIDQPKTTLDQLLDIVQGPDYPTEAEIITSRAEIRKIYENGRGSVRMRAVWKKEDGAVVISALPHQVSGARVLEQIAAQMRNKKLPMVDDLRDESDHENPTRLVIVPRSNRVDMDQVMNHLFATTDLEKSYRINLNMIGLDGRPAVKNLLEILSEWLVFRRDTVRRRLNYRLEKVLKRLHILEGLLVAFLNIDEVIEIIRNEDEPKPALMSRFGLTETQAEAILELKLRHLAKLEEMKIRGEQSELEKERDQLQGILASERKMNNLLKKELQADAQAYGDDRRSPLQEREEAKAMSEHDMLPSEPVTIVLSQMGWVRSAKGHDIDAPGLNYKAGDSFKAAVKGKSNQPVVFVDSTGRSYAIDPITLPSARGQGEPLTGKLTLPPGATVDHMLMESDDQKL
;
A
#
# COMPACT_ATOMS: atom_id res chain seq x y z
N MET A 1 -48.63 -23.51 30.14
CA MET A 1 -47.33 -23.47 29.39
C MET A 1 -46.35 -22.78 30.29
N SER A 2 -45.46 -23.52 30.93
CA SER A 2 -44.41 -22.93 31.81
C SER A 2 -43.41 -22.22 30.89
N ASP A 3 -43.30 -20.94 31.14
CA ASP A 3 -42.31 -20.06 30.54
C ASP A 3 -40.92 -20.57 31.00
N MET A 4 -40.27 -21.40 30.17
CA MET A 4 -38.89 -21.79 30.38
C MET A 4 -37.99 -20.65 29.87
N ALA A 5 -38.02 -19.52 30.54
CA ALA A 5 -37.03 -18.49 30.38
C ALA A 5 -35.68 -19.02 30.90
N GLU A 6 -34.74 -19.22 29.99
CA GLU A 6 -33.38 -19.58 30.35
C GLU A 6 -32.75 -18.42 31.14
N ARG A 7 -32.32 -18.69 32.37
CA ARG A 7 -31.68 -17.70 33.24
C ARG A 7 -30.16 -17.89 33.14
N LEU A 8 -29.51 -17.03 32.40
CA LEU A 8 -28.05 -16.97 32.30
C LEU A 8 -27.54 -15.79 33.12
N ALA A 9 -26.46 -15.98 33.88
CA ALA A 9 -25.82 -14.89 34.63
C ALA A 9 -25.30 -13.82 33.63
N LEU A 10 -25.50 -12.55 33.94
CA LEU A 10 -25.14 -11.44 33.04
C LEU A 10 -23.67 -11.46 32.65
N HIS A 11 -22.77 -11.78 33.58
CA HIS A 11 -21.33 -11.86 33.30
C HIS A 11 -21.01 -12.99 32.33
N GLU A 12 -21.61 -14.15 32.46
CA GLU A 12 -21.43 -15.31 31.59
C GLU A 12 -21.97 -15.02 30.17
N PHE A 13 -23.14 -14.41 30.08
CA PHE A 13 -23.70 -13.95 28.81
C PHE A 13 -22.77 -12.94 28.13
N THR A 14 -22.29 -11.95 28.89
CA THR A 14 -21.43 -10.88 28.33
C THR A 14 -20.09 -11.43 27.88
N GLU A 15 -19.48 -12.33 28.65
CA GLU A 15 -18.21 -12.99 28.30
C GLU A 15 -18.36 -13.81 27.01
N ASN A 16 -19.37 -14.66 26.91
CA ASN A 16 -19.63 -15.46 25.71
C ASN A 16 -19.96 -14.60 24.49
N ALA A 17 -20.80 -13.58 24.65
CA ALA A 17 -21.16 -12.67 23.57
C ALA A 17 -19.94 -11.88 23.06
N TYR A 18 -19.09 -11.39 23.99
CA TYR A 18 -17.87 -10.66 23.63
C TYR A 18 -16.83 -11.57 22.98
N LEU A 19 -16.65 -12.79 23.45
CA LEU A 19 -15.76 -13.77 22.84
C LEU A 19 -16.21 -14.10 21.41
N ASN A 20 -17.49 -14.41 21.21
CA ASN A 20 -18.03 -14.71 19.88
C ASN A 20 -17.89 -13.52 18.93
N TYR A 21 -18.20 -12.31 19.42
CA TYR A 21 -18.00 -11.09 18.63
C TYR A 21 -16.52 -10.86 18.27
N SER A 22 -15.62 -11.07 19.23
CA SER A 22 -14.18 -10.92 19.02
C SER A 22 -13.67 -11.90 17.98
N MET A 23 -14.07 -13.16 18.07
CA MET A 23 -13.75 -14.19 17.07
C MET A 23 -14.25 -13.83 15.68
N TYR A 24 -15.51 -13.38 15.58
CA TYR A 24 -16.08 -12.93 14.32
C TYR A 24 -15.30 -11.75 13.73
N VAL A 25 -14.97 -10.72 14.53
CA VAL A 25 -14.23 -9.54 14.06
C VAL A 25 -12.82 -9.92 13.58
N ILE A 26 -12.16 -10.85 14.25
CA ILE A 26 -10.83 -11.32 13.87
C ILE A 26 -10.89 -12.15 12.58
N MET A 27 -11.75 -13.18 12.55
CA MET A 27 -11.74 -14.21 11.53
C MET A 27 -12.48 -13.80 10.25
N ASP A 28 -13.61 -13.05 10.40
CA ASP A 28 -14.56 -12.81 9.31
C ASP A 28 -14.76 -11.33 8.96
N ARG A 29 -13.91 -10.42 9.46
CA ARG A 29 -14.05 -8.99 9.17
C ARG A 29 -12.74 -8.25 8.93
N ALA A 30 -11.81 -8.28 9.90
CA ALA A 30 -10.70 -7.33 9.95
C ALA A 30 -9.41 -7.83 9.31
N LEU A 31 -9.11 -9.12 9.42
CA LEU A 31 -7.86 -9.69 8.95
C LEU A 31 -8.01 -10.29 7.53
N PRO A 32 -6.99 -10.13 6.69
CA PRO A 32 -6.95 -10.74 5.38
C PRO A 32 -6.53 -12.22 5.47
N PHE A 33 -6.94 -13.03 4.49
CA PHE A 33 -6.46 -14.38 4.32
C PHE A 33 -5.17 -14.39 3.48
N ILE A 34 -4.18 -15.19 3.88
CA ILE A 34 -2.87 -15.22 3.23
C ILE A 34 -2.93 -15.63 1.75
N GLY A 35 -3.84 -16.53 1.39
CA GLY A 35 -3.95 -17.08 0.04
C GLY A 35 -4.34 -16.04 -1.00
N ASP A 36 -5.41 -15.28 -0.77
CA ASP A 36 -5.93 -14.28 -1.71
C ASP A 36 -5.72 -12.83 -1.27
N GLY A 37 -5.24 -12.60 -0.05
CA GLY A 37 -4.94 -11.27 0.47
C GLY A 37 -6.16 -10.39 0.71
N LEU A 38 -7.36 -10.96 0.77
CA LEU A 38 -8.62 -10.24 0.87
C LEU A 38 -9.29 -10.41 2.22
N LYS A 39 -9.96 -9.35 2.66
CA LYS A 39 -10.97 -9.42 3.72
C LYS A 39 -12.27 -9.99 3.15
N PRO A 40 -13.16 -10.56 3.96
CA PRO A 40 -14.42 -11.12 3.48
C PRO A 40 -15.26 -10.16 2.63
N VAL A 41 -15.42 -8.90 3.04
CA VAL A 41 -16.18 -7.90 2.26
C VAL A 41 -15.55 -7.65 0.89
N GLN A 42 -14.24 -7.58 0.78
CA GLN A 42 -13.52 -7.37 -0.47
C GLN A 42 -13.69 -8.56 -1.41
N ARG A 43 -13.55 -9.78 -0.88
CA ARG A 43 -13.76 -11.02 -1.62
C ARG A 43 -15.18 -11.11 -2.17
N ARG A 44 -16.19 -10.79 -1.36
CA ARG A 44 -17.59 -10.79 -1.74
C ARG A 44 -17.91 -9.75 -2.80
N ILE A 45 -17.32 -8.55 -2.73
CA ILE A 45 -17.45 -7.53 -3.78
C ILE A 45 -16.88 -8.04 -5.11
N VAL A 46 -15.64 -8.53 -5.12
CA VAL A 46 -14.96 -9.01 -6.33
C VAL A 46 -15.73 -10.20 -6.92
N TYR A 47 -16.19 -11.12 -6.08
CA TYR A 47 -16.98 -12.28 -6.52
C TYR A 47 -18.35 -11.86 -7.08
N ALA A 48 -19.11 -11.01 -6.41
CA ALA A 48 -20.40 -10.53 -6.88
C ALA A 48 -20.27 -9.79 -8.22
N MET A 49 -19.24 -8.97 -8.40
CA MET A 49 -18.95 -8.31 -9.68
C MET A 49 -18.66 -9.32 -10.80
N SER A 50 -17.98 -10.41 -10.49
CA SER A 50 -17.73 -11.51 -11.42
C SER A 50 -19.04 -12.21 -11.83
N GLU A 51 -19.92 -12.52 -10.87
CA GLU A 51 -21.25 -13.12 -11.14
C GLU A 51 -22.14 -12.20 -11.96
N LEU A 52 -22.05 -10.89 -11.78
CA LEU A 52 -22.74 -9.89 -12.60
C LEU A 52 -22.16 -9.73 -14.01
N GLY A 53 -21.11 -10.47 -14.35
CA GLY A 53 -20.39 -10.36 -15.63
C GLY A 53 -19.66 -9.03 -15.83
N LEU A 54 -19.30 -8.34 -14.75
CA LEU A 54 -18.62 -7.05 -14.77
C LEU A 54 -17.09 -7.23 -14.89
N ASN A 55 -16.62 -8.01 -15.84
CA ASN A 55 -15.19 -8.16 -16.12
C ASN A 55 -14.57 -6.87 -16.70
N ALA A 56 -13.26 -6.84 -16.86
CA ALA A 56 -12.52 -5.65 -17.32
C ALA A 56 -12.93 -5.14 -18.71
N SER A 57 -13.50 -6.01 -19.57
CA SER A 57 -14.00 -5.63 -20.89
C SER A 57 -15.50 -5.28 -20.92
N ALA A 58 -16.21 -5.48 -19.82
CA ALA A 58 -17.63 -5.20 -19.72
C ALA A 58 -17.92 -3.70 -19.72
N LYS A 59 -19.16 -3.33 -20.07
CA LYS A 59 -19.64 -1.95 -19.87
C LYS A 59 -19.76 -1.65 -18.38
N PHE A 60 -19.42 -0.44 -17.99
CA PHE A 60 -19.64 0.05 -16.64
C PHE A 60 -21.11 -0.06 -16.22
N LYS A 61 -21.34 -0.37 -14.96
CA LYS A 61 -22.68 -0.41 -14.35
C LYS A 61 -22.70 0.42 -13.07
N LYS A 62 -23.85 0.95 -12.70
CA LYS A 62 -24.02 1.73 -11.46
C LYS A 62 -23.52 0.92 -10.26
N SER A 63 -22.69 1.54 -9.43
CA SER A 63 -22.10 0.93 -8.24
C SER A 63 -23.15 0.43 -7.25
N ALA A 64 -24.30 1.12 -7.19
CA ALA A 64 -25.46 0.71 -6.39
C ALA A 64 -25.96 -0.70 -6.73
N ARG A 65 -25.82 -1.16 -7.98
CA ARG A 65 -26.19 -2.53 -8.37
C ARG A 65 -25.26 -3.55 -7.73
N THR A 66 -23.96 -3.33 -7.80
CA THR A 66 -22.97 -4.21 -7.16
C THR A 66 -23.17 -4.27 -5.65
N VAL A 67 -23.34 -3.10 -5.01
CA VAL A 67 -23.56 -3.02 -3.56
C VAL A 67 -24.84 -3.77 -3.18
N GLY A 68 -25.95 -3.57 -3.93
CA GLY A 68 -27.20 -4.26 -3.69
C GLY A 68 -27.08 -5.79 -3.80
N ASP A 69 -26.38 -6.29 -4.81
CA ASP A 69 -26.13 -7.74 -4.98
C ASP A 69 -25.26 -8.30 -3.85
N VAL A 70 -24.21 -7.60 -3.44
CA VAL A 70 -23.34 -8.01 -2.32
C VAL A 70 -24.12 -8.13 -1.03
N LEU A 71 -24.92 -7.12 -0.69
CA LEU A 71 -25.73 -7.10 0.54
C LEU A 71 -26.82 -8.14 0.52
N GLY A 72 -27.52 -8.27 -0.60
CA GLY A 72 -28.65 -9.19 -0.73
C GLY A 72 -28.24 -10.66 -0.77
N LYS A 73 -27.02 -10.97 -1.21
CA LYS A 73 -26.60 -12.35 -1.47
C LYS A 73 -25.52 -12.87 -0.50
N TYR A 74 -24.56 -12.01 -0.09
CA TYR A 74 -23.34 -12.50 0.54
C TYR A 74 -22.95 -11.78 1.83
N HIS A 75 -23.26 -10.48 1.98
CA HIS A 75 -22.71 -9.66 3.06
C HIS A 75 -23.77 -8.84 3.78
N PRO A 76 -24.45 -9.38 4.80
CA PRO A 76 -25.58 -8.75 5.47
C PRO A 76 -25.15 -7.65 6.46
N HIS A 77 -24.50 -6.60 5.95
CA HIS A 77 -24.01 -5.46 6.71
C HIS A 77 -24.40 -4.13 6.05
N GLY A 78 -23.95 -2.99 6.62
CA GLY A 78 -24.30 -1.67 6.09
C GLY A 78 -23.79 -1.41 4.66
N ASP A 79 -24.65 -0.82 3.83
CA ASP A 79 -24.35 -0.47 2.44
C ASP A 79 -23.20 0.52 2.32
N SER A 80 -23.13 1.49 3.21
CA SER A 80 -22.05 2.48 3.25
C SER A 80 -20.69 1.84 3.44
N ALA A 81 -20.56 0.88 4.37
CA ALA A 81 -19.29 0.19 4.61
C ALA A 81 -18.87 -0.68 3.42
N CYS A 82 -19.83 -1.34 2.77
CA CYS A 82 -19.59 -2.11 1.55
C CYS A 82 -19.12 -1.19 0.41
N TYR A 83 -19.79 -0.06 0.21
CA TYR A 83 -19.42 0.90 -0.82
C TYR A 83 -18.08 1.57 -0.55
N GLU A 84 -17.78 1.96 0.69
CA GLU A 84 -16.47 2.49 1.07
C GLU A 84 -15.33 1.50 0.78
N ALA A 85 -15.52 0.22 1.08
CA ALA A 85 -14.55 -0.82 0.71
C ALA A 85 -14.34 -0.91 -0.81
N MET A 86 -15.41 -0.80 -1.59
CA MET A 86 -15.36 -0.79 -3.04
C MET A 86 -14.65 0.47 -3.57
N VAL A 87 -14.89 1.62 -2.96
CA VAL A 87 -14.22 2.89 -3.30
C VAL A 87 -12.71 2.78 -3.11
N LEU A 88 -12.26 2.27 -1.97
CA LEU A 88 -10.83 2.07 -1.71
C LEU A 88 -10.18 1.16 -2.76
N MET A 89 -10.85 0.07 -3.15
CA MET A 89 -10.35 -0.85 -4.18
C MET A 89 -10.30 -0.24 -5.58
N ALA A 90 -10.98 0.88 -5.81
CA ALA A 90 -10.98 1.60 -7.09
C ALA A 90 -9.99 2.78 -7.13
N GLN A 91 -9.48 3.22 -5.98
CA GLN A 91 -8.60 4.40 -5.89
C GLN A 91 -7.15 4.04 -6.21
N PRO A 92 -6.53 4.55 -7.30
CA PRO A 92 -5.15 4.23 -7.68
C PRO A 92 -4.11 4.88 -6.74
N PHE A 93 -4.52 5.82 -5.90
CA PHE A 93 -3.72 6.44 -4.85
C PHE A 93 -3.86 5.76 -3.48
N SER A 94 -4.82 4.82 -3.33
CA SER A 94 -5.01 4.01 -2.12
C SER A 94 -4.53 2.57 -2.33
N TYR A 95 -4.77 2.00 -3.50
CA TYR A 95 -4.35 0.64 -3.89
C TYR A 95 -3.20 0.70 -4.88
N ARG A 96 -2.16 -0.09 -4.62
CA ARG A 96 -1.02 -0.19 -5.56
C ARG A 96 -1.44 -0.84 -6.88
N TYR A 97 -2.36 -1.81 -6.81
CA TYR A 97 -2.98 -2.52 -7.93
C TYR A 97 -4.50 -2.55 -7.72
N PRO A 98 -5.25 -1.54 -8.18
CA PRO A 98 -6.69 -1.47 -8.00
C PRO A 98 -7.41 -2.72 -8.51
N LEU A 99 -8.42 -3.18 -7.76
CA LEU A 99 -9.27 -4.31 -8.11
C LEU A 99 -10.53 -3.91 -8.86
N VAL A 100 -10.96 -2.67 -8.68
CA VAL A 100 -12.14 -2.08 -9.30
C VAL A 100 -11.69 -0.97 -10.24
N ASP A 101 -12.29 -0.92 -11.43
CA ASP A 101 -12.19 0.17 -12.38
C ASP A 101 -13.45 1.02 -12.26
N GLY A 102 -13.29 2.30 -11.91
CA GLY A 102 -14.38 3.21 -11.60
C GLY A 102 -14.52 4.35 -12.60
N GLN A 103 -15.77 4.74 -12.87
CA GLN A 103 -16.12 5.92 -13.65
C GLN A 103 -16.97 6.87 -12.82
N GLY A 104 -16.63 8.15 -12.83
CA GLY A 104 -17.23 9.20 -11.99
C GLY A 104 -16.28 9.67 -10.90
N ASN A 105 -16.82 10.28 -9.85
CA ASN A 105 -16.03 10.76 -8.72
C ASN A 105 -15.83 9.65 -7.67
N TRP A 106 -14.63 9.12 -7.60
CA TRP A 106 -14.17 8.12 -6.64
C TRP A 106 -13.24 8.69 -5.56
N GLY A 107 -13.28 10.01 -5.35
CA GLY A 107 -12.38 10.72 -4.46
C GLY A 107 -11.10 11.19 -5.17
N ALA A 108 -10.30 11.94 -4.46
CA ALA A 108 -9.03 12.48 -4.93
C ALA A 108 -7.92 12.22 -3.88
N PRO A 109 -6.64 12.29 -4.24
CA PRO A 109 -5.55 12.15 -3.27
C PRO A 109 -5.65 13.13 -2.10
N ASP A 110 -6.14 14.36 -2.35
CA ASP A 110 -6.32 15.40 -1.33
C ASP A 110 -7.51 15.13 -0.41
N ASP A 111 -8.55 14.51 -0.94
CA ASP A 111 -9.73 14.14 -0.17
C ASP A 111 -10.25 12.76 -0.60
N PRO A 112 -9.64 11.68 -0.10
CA PRO A 112 -10.03 10.30 -0.45
C PRO A 112 -11.46 9.94 -0.06
N LYS A 113 -12.07 10.69 0.86
CA LYS A 113 -13.43 10.45 1.35
C LYS A 113 -14.50 11.26 0.62
N SER A 114 -14.12 12.21 -0.21
CA SER A 114 -15.04 13.04 -1.00
C SER A 114 -15.42 12.37 -2.32
N PHE A 115 -15.94 11.16 -2.25
CA PHE A 115 -16.45 10.42 -3.39
C PHE A 115 -17.97 10.59 -3.53
N ALA A 116 -18.48 10.45 -4.75
CA ALA A 116 -19.91 10.54 -5.02
C ALA A 116 -20.67 9.31 -4.48
N ALA A 117 -21.94 9.47 -4.16
CA ALA A 117 -22.81 8.36 -3.75
C ALA A 117 -22.88 7.27 -4.84
N MET A 118 -23.07 6.01 -4.43
CA MET A 118 -23.07 4.83 -5.30
C MET A 118 -24.08 4.88 -6.46
N ARG A 119 -25.11 5.71 -6.38
CA ARG A 119 -26.07 5.92 -7.46
C ARG A 119 -25.53 6.76 -8.63
N TYR A 120 -24.45 7.52 -8.39
CA TYR A 120 -23.81 8.35 -9.42
C TYR A 120 -22.58 7.69 -10.04
N THR A 121 -21.81 6.93 -9.27
CA THR A 121 -20.62 6.24 -9.77
C THR A 121 -20.98 4.97 -10.53
N GLU A 122 -20.09 4.60 -11.44
CA GLU A 122 -20.17 3.36 -12.21
C GLU A 122 -18.88 2.56 -12.04
N SER A 123 -18.98 1.25 -12.10
CA SER A 123 -17.86 0.36 -11.83
C SER A 123 -17.89 -0.91 -12.66
N ARG A 124 -16.73 -1.50 -12.80
CA ARG A 124 -16.44 -2.85 -13.29
C ARG A 124 -15.18 -3.37 -12.62
N LEU A 125 -14.84 -4.64 -12.80
CA LEU A 125 -13.58 -5.19 -12.35
C LEU A 125 -12.42 -4.61 -13.18
N SER A 126 -11.28 -4.37 -12.54
CA SER A 126 -10.06 -4.02 -13.23
C SER A 126 -9.45 -5.23 -13.93
N LYS A 127 -8.51 -5.01 -14.84
CA LYS A 127 -7.75 -6.10 -15.47
C LYS A 127 -6.96 -6.93 -14.45
N TYR A 128 -6.44 -6.28 -13.40
CA TYR A 128 -5.71 -6.96 -12.33
C TYR A 128 -6.55 -7.99 -11.57
N SER A 129 -7.87 -7.78 -11.45
CA SER A 129 -8.78 -8.73 -10.78
C SER A 129 -8.84 -10.10 -11.44
N GLU A 130 -8.43 -10.22 -12.71
CA GLU A 130 -8.33 -11.50 -13.41
C GLU A 130 -7.36 -12.46 -12.72
N LEU A 131 -6.32 -11.93 -12.06
CA LEU A 131 -5.38 -12.72 -11.25
C LEU A 131 -6.02 -13.43 -10.05
N LEU A 132 -7.18 -12.95 -9.60
CA LEU A 132 -7.94 -13.53 -8.49
C LEU A 132 -9.07 -14.46 -8.98
N LEU A 133 -9.60 -14.26 -10.19
CA LEU A 133 -10.85 -14.85 -10.63
C LEU A 133 -10.70 -15.89 -11.76
N SER A 134 -9.66 -15.78 -12.59
CA SER A 134 -9.54 -16.56 -13.84
C SER A 134 -9.56 -18.08 -13.66
N GLU A 135 -9.23 -18.57 -12.50
CA GLU A 135 -9.21 -20.01 -12.19
C GLU A 135 -10.40 -20.47 -11.32
N LEU A 136 -11.29 -19.57 -10.88
CA LEU A 136 -12.34 -19.86 -9.91
C LEU A 136 -13.28 -21.00 -10.37
N GLY A 137 -13.64 -21.04 -11.65
CA GLY A 137 -14.50 -22.09 -12.23
C GLY A 137 -13.80 -23.43 -12.52
N GLN A 138 -12.57 -23.63 -12.04
CA GLN A 138 -11.72 -24.78 -12.39
C GLN A 138 -11.44 -25.70 -11.18
N GLY A 139 -12.40 -25.82 -10.26
CA GLY A 139 -12.28 -26.70 -9.08
C GLY A 139 -11.25 -26.22 -8.05
N THR A 140 -10.85 -24.99 -8.09
CA THR A 140 -9.74 -24.42 -7.28
C THR A 140 -10.15 -23.86 -5.93
N ALA A 141 -11.44 -23.53 -5.76
CA ALA A 141 -11.98 -22.95 -4.55
C ALA A 141 -12.90 -23.92 -3.80
N ASP A 142 -12.92 -23.79 -2.47
CA ASP A 142 -13.94 -24.39 -1.64
C ASP A 142 -15.14 -23.46 -1.58
N TRP A 143 -16.33 -24.05 -1.67
CA TRP A 143 -17.60 -23.32 -1.65
C TRP A 143 -18.27 -23.52 -0.31
N VAL A 144 -18.80 -22.45 0.25
CA VAL A 144 -19.52 -22.44 1.52
C VAL A 144 -20.88 -21.81 1.33
N PRO A 145 -21.90 -22.21 2.11
CA PRO A 145 -23.17 -21.51 2.10
C PRO A 145 -23.00 -20.03 2.46
N ASN A 146 -23.75 -19.16 1.79
CA ASN A 146 -23.88 -17.77 2.17
C ASN A 146 -24.62 -17.62 3.51
N PHE A 147 -24.85 -16.40 3.99
CA PHE A 147 -25.40 -16.12 5.32
C PHE A 147 -26.81 -16.71 5.57
N ASP A 148 -27.63 -16.91 4.51
CA ASP A 148 -28.99 -17.48 4.61
C ASP A 148 -29.08 -18.94 4.09
N GLY A 149 -27.97 -19.51 3.61
CA GLY A 149 -27.89 -20.87 3.10
C GLY A 149 -28.52 -21.08 1.72
N THR A 150 -29.00 -20.03 1.05
CA THR A 150 -29.68 -20.14 -0.26
C THR A 150 -28.72 -20.20 -1.45
N LEU A 151 -27.52 -19.66 -1.29
CA LEU A 151 -26.48 -19.59 -2.31
C LEU A 151 -25.14 -20.13 -1.78
N GLN A 152 -24.20 -20.31 -2.69
CA GLN A 152 -22.82 -20.66 -2.36
C GLN A 152 -21.90 -19.48 -2.68
N GLU A 153 -20.93 -19.23 -1.80
CA GLU A 153 -19.85 -18.28 -2.02
C GLU A 153 -18.47 -18.96 -1.91
N PRO A 154 -17.44 -18.49 -2.62
CA PRO A 154 -16.09 -19.05 -2.49
C PRO A 154 -15.49 -18.66 -1.14
N LYS A 155 -14.99 -19.65 -0.40
CA LYS A 155 -14.30 -19.42 0.87
C LYS A 155 -13.05 -18.55 0.66
N MET A 156 -12.39 -18.71 -0.48
CA MET A 156 -11.21 -17.98 -0.91
C MET A 156 -11.16 -17.90 -2.43
N LEU A 157 -10.45 -16.92 -2.98
CA LEU A 157 -10.20 -16.83 -4.42
C LEU A 157 -8.85 -17.46 -4.78
N PRO A 158 -8.74 -18.09 -5.96
CA PRO A 158 -7.52 -18.76 -6.42
C PRO A 158 -6.47 -17.76 -6.94
N ALA A 159 -5.95 -16.92 -6.06
CA ALA A 159 -4.98 -15.88 -6.44
C ALA A 159 -3.74 -16.46 -7.12
N ARG A 160 -3.40 -15.92 -8.28
CA ARG A 160 -2.26 -16.34 -9.09
C ARG A 160 -0.94 -15.69 -8.64
N LEU A 161 -1.03 -14.57 -7.93
CA LEU A 161 0.07 -13.84 -7.31
C LEU A 161 -0.24 -13.57 -5.83
N PRO A 162 0.76 -13.36 -4.97
CA PRO A 162 0.53 -13.10 -3.55
C PRO A 162 -0.04 -11.70 -3.29
N ASN A 163 -1.33 -11.54 -3.58
CA ASN A 163 -2.06 -10.27 -3.48
C ASN A 163 -1.97 -9.66 -2.08
N ILE A 164 -1.79 -10.47 -1.04
CA ILE A 164 -1.56 -10.02 0.34
C ILE A 164 -0.38 -9.05 0.46
N LEU A 165 0.69 -9.28 -0.30
CA LEU A 165 1.85 -8.39 -0.36
C LEU A 165 1.67 -7.29 -1.42
N LEU A 166 1.00 -7.56 -2.53
CA LEU A 166 0.90 -6.62 -3.65
C LEU A 166 0.06 -5.39 -3.32
N ASN A 167 -1.08 -5.56 -2.69
CA ASN A 167 -1.94 -4.47 -2.26
C ASN A 167 -1.83 -4.16 -0.77
N GLY A 168 -1.40 -5.14 0.02
CA GLY A 168 -1.44 -5.00 1.46
C GLY A 168 -2.86 -4.81 1.99
N THR A 169 -2.98 -4.48 3.25
CA THR A 169 -4.26 -4.10 3.87
C THR A 169 -4.03 -3.51 5.25
N THR A 170 -4.95 -2.70 5.73
CA THR A 170 -5.00 -2.23 7.11
C THR A 170 -6.29 -2.67 7.75
N GLY A 171 -6.28 -3.05 9.03
CA GLY A 171 -7.47 -3.47 9.74
C GLY A 171 -7.28 -3.49 11.24
N ILE A 172 -8.35 -3.16 11.96
CA ILE A 172 -8.37 -3.16 13.42
C ILE A 172 -9.37 -4.21 13.87
N ALA A 173 -8.88 -5.20 14.61
CA ALA A 173 -9.70 -6.24 15.25
C ALA A 173 -9.69 -6.07 16.78
N VAL A 174 -10.35 -6.96 17.48
CA VAL A 174 -10.31 -6.98 18.94
C VAL A 174 -8.99 -7.60 19.40
N GLY A 175 -8.20 -6.83 20.16
CA GLY A 175 -6.90 -7.27 20.68
C GLY A 175 -5.77 -7.37 19.65
N MET A 176 -6.01 -7.15 18.36
CA MET A 176 -5.00 -7.20 17.33
C MET A 176 -5.32 -6.29 16.14
N ALA A 177 -4.31 -5.97 15.37
CA ALA A 177 -4.44 -5.19 14.15
C ALA A 177 -3.58 -5.79 13.03
N THR A 178 -3.83 -5.37 11.80
CA THR A 178 -3.00 -5.64 10.62
C THR A 178 -2.68 -4.35 9.91
N ASP A 179 -1.42 -4.20 9.50
CA ASP A 179 -0.92 -3.07 8.69
C ASP A 179 0.13 -3.63 7.72
N ILE A 180 -0.33 -4.24 6.64
CA ILE A 180 0.52 -4.83 5.61
C ILE A 180 0.69 -3.80 4.51
N PRO A 181 1.93 -3.32 4.24
CA PRO A 181 2.18 -2.38 3.17
C PRO A 181 2.13 -3.06 1.80
N PRO A 182 1.83 -2.32 0.72
CA PRO A 182 1.93 -2.84 -0.64
C PRO A 182 3.37 -2.99 -1.08
N HIS A 183 3.60 -3.87 -2.09
CA HIS A 183 4.92 -4.17 -2.66
C HIS A 183 4.87 -4.21 -4.18
N ASN A 184 6.03 -4.07 -4.80
CA ASN A 184 6.14 -4.16 -6.25
C ASN A 184 5.90 -5.60 -6.75
N LEU A 185 5.05 -5.73 -7.77
CA LEU A 185 4.61 -7.03 -8.29
C LEU A 185 5.77 -7.83 -8.89
N ARG A 186 6.66 -7.18 -9.65
CA ARG A 186 7.82 -7.87 -10.25
C ARG A 186 8.77 -8.40 -9.20
N GLU A 187 9.04 -7.60 -8.15
CA GLU A 187 9.90 -8.01 -7.03
C GLU A 187 9.31 -9.20 -6.28
N VAL A 188 8.02 -9.14 -5.93
CA VAL A 188 7.34 -10.23 -5.20
C VAL A 188 7.25 -11.51 -6.02
N ALA A 189 6.93 -11.41 -7.31
CA ALA A 189 6.91 -12.57 -8.20
C ALA A 189 8.30 -13.19 -8.35
N GLN A 190 9.35 -12.37 -8.51
CA GLN A 190 10.73 -12.84 -8.59
C GLN A 190 11.19 -13.52 -7.29
N ALA A 191 10.80 -12.98 -6.13
CA ALA A 191 11.09 -13.59 -4.84
C ALA A 191 10.40 -14.96 -4.68
N ALA A 192 9.15 -15.07 -5.11
CA ALA A 192 8.44 -16.36 -5.13
C ALA A 192 9.12 -17.38 -6.07
N ILE A 193 9.60 -16.95 -7.24
CA ILE A 193 10.37 -17.79 -8.17
C ILE A 193 11.69 -18.24 -7.53
N ALA A 194 12.42 -17.34 -6.87
CA ALA A 194 13.66 -17.67 -6.18
C ALA A 194 13.46 -18.75 -5.11
N LEU A 195 12.37 -18.70 -4.35
CA LEU A 195 12.00 -19.73 -3.37
C LEU A 195 11.62 -21.07 -4.01
N ILE A 196 11.01 -21.06 -5.21
CA ILE A 196 10.75 -22.31 -5.95
C ILE A 196 12.06 -22.94 -6.42
N ASP A 197 13.02 -22.15 -6.89
CA ASP A 197 14.32 -22.64 -7.37
C ASP A 197 15.23 -23.09 -6.23
N GLN A 198 15.22 -22.35 -5.12
CA GLN A 198 16.05 -22.61 -3.95
C GLN A 198 15.20 -22.55 -2.67
N PRO A 199 14.59 -23.66 -2.23
CA PRO A 199 13.76 -23.67 -1.02
C PRO A 199 14.48 -23.27 0.28
N LYS A 200 15.81 -23.21 0.26
CA LYS A 200 16.65 -22.78 1.39
C LYS A 200 17.09 -21.30 1.28
N THR A 201 16.47 -20.53 0.41
CA THR A 201 16.72 -19.08 0.28
C THR A 201 16.53 -18.39 1.63
N THR A 202 17.50 -17.57 2.02
CA THR A 202 17.46 -16.83 3.28
C THR A 202 16.66 -15.53 3.15
N LEU A 203 16.28 -14.94 4.28
CA LEU A 203 15.62 -13.62 4.28
C LEU A 203 16.48 -12.56 3.60
N ASP A 204 17.79 -12.55 3.82
CA ASP A 204 18.69 -11.58 3.22
C ASP A 204 18.70 -11.67 1.68
N GLN A 205 18.71 -12.88 1.14
CA GLN A 205 18.61 -13.10 -0.30
C GLN A 205 17.24 -12.66 -0.87
N LEU A 206 16.17 -12.81 -0.11
CA LEU A 206 14.86 -12.29 -0.51
C LEU A 206 14.83 -10.76 -0.50
N LEU A 207 15.50 -10.12 0.47
CA LEU A 207 15.58 -8.66 0.56
C LEU A 207 16.49 -8.02 -0.50
N ASP A 208 17.33 -8.79 -1.17
CA ASP A 208 18.01 -8.34 -2.39
C ASP A 208 17.04 -8.20 -3.57
N ILE A 209 15.91 -8.92 -3.54
CA ILE A 209 14.88 -8.91 -4.57
C ILE A 209 13.73 -7.96 -4.16
N VAL A 210 13.11 -8.19 -3.00
CA VAL A 210 12.06 -7.34 -2.42
C VAL A 210 12.73 -6.31 -1.52
N GLN A 211 13.07 -5.17 -2.10
CA GLN A 211 13.87 -4.16 -1.42
C GLN A 211 13.13 -3.47 -0.26
N GLY A 212 11.81 -3.43 -0.29
CA GLY A 212 10.95 -2.81 0.71
C GLY A 212 9.53 -2.61 0.20
N PRO A 213 8.66 -1.93 0.96
CA PRO A 213 7.34 -1.54 0.49
C PRO A 213 7.39 -0.71 -0.79
N ASP A 214 6.31 -0.74 -1.57
CA ASP A 214 6.14 0.06 -2.78
C ASP A 214 4.73 0.66 -2.79
N TYR A 215 4.62 1.86 -2.24
CA TYR A 215 3.34 2.58 -2.13
C TYR A 215 2.90 3.19 -3.46
N PRO A 216 1.60 3.49 -3.63
CA PRO A 216 1.09 4.15 -4.85
C PRO A 216 1.43 5.65 -4.90
N THR A 217 2.64 6.03 -4.53
CA THR A 217 3.18 7.39 -4.56
C THR A 217 4.67 7.36 -4.89
N GLU A 218 5.17 8.42 -5.48
CA GLU A 218 6.59 8.58 -5.80
C GLU A 218 7.43 9.13 -4.63
N ALA A 219 6.84 9.29 -3.44
CA ALA A 219 7.57 9.71 -2.24
C ALA A 219 8.64 8.69 -1.84
N GLU A 220 9.75 9.18 -1.30
CA GLU A 220 10.89 8.36 -0.92
C GLU A 220 10.63 7.59 0.39
N ILE A 221 11.04 6.32 0.44
CA ILE A 221 11.16 5.57 1.69
C ILE A 221 12.57 5.82 2.23
N ILE A 222 12.66 6.50 3.38
CA ILE A 222 13.94 6.95 3.95
C ILE A 222 14.48 6.05 5.06
N THR A 223 13.77 4.99 5.38
CA THR A 223 14.15 3.99 6.38
C THR A 223 15.38 3.21 5.91
N SER A 224 16.34 3.01 6.78
CA SER A 224 17.57 2.30 6.45
C SER A 224 17.31 0.83 6.10
N ARG A 225 18.16 0.25 5.23
CA ARG A 225 18.08 -1.17 4.85
C ARG A 225 18.15 -2.10 6.08
N ALA A 226 18.93 -1.75 7.08
CA ALA A 226 19.08 -2.53 8.30
C ALA A 226 17.77 -2.54 9.12
N GLU A 227 17.04 -1.43 9.18
CA GLU A 227 15.74 -1.35 9.83
C GLU A 227 14.67 -2.10 9.03
N ILE A 228 14.64 -1.95 7.70
CA ILE A 228 13.74 -2.70 6.82
C ILE A 228 13.95 -4.22 7.02
N ARG A 229 15.20 -4.67 7.10
CA ARG A 229 15.52 -6.08 7.39
C ARG A 229 14.89 -6.55 8.70
N LYS A 230 15.05 -5.79 9.78
CA LYS A 230 14.45 -6.12 11.08
C LYS A 230 12.92 -6.17 11.02
N ILE A 231 12.29 -5.26 10.27
CA ILE A 231 10.84 -5.24 10.07
C ILE A 231 10.39 -6.55 9.40
N TYR A 232 11.04 -6.96 8.33
CA TYR A 232 10.67 -8.18 7.63
C TYR A 232 11.05 -9.47 8.37
N GLU A 233 12.04 -9.42 9.25
CA GLU A 233 12.39 -10.53 10.14
C GLU A 233 11.35 -10.74 11.25
N ASN A 234 10.86 -9.65 11.84
CA ASN A 234 9.94 -9.69 12.97
C ASN A 234 8.46 -9.59 12.56
N GLY A 235 8.17 -9.22 11.31
CA GLY A 235 6.82 -8.92 10.83
C GLY A 235 6.22 -7.66 11.43
N ARG A 236 7.00 -6.83 12.13
CA ARG A 236 6.54 -5.60 12.82
C ARG A 236 7.59 -4.50 12.76
N GLY A 237 7.12 -3.26 12.73
CA GLY A 237 7.95 -2.07 12.78
C GLY A 237 7.28 -0.85 12.19
N SER A 238 8.07 0.06 11.66
CA SER A 238 7.57 1.24 10.94
C SER A 238 8.54 1.66 9.85
N VAL A 239 8.03 2.17 8.75
CA VAL A 239 8.81 2.82 7.69
C VAL A 239 8.47 4.29 7.64
N ARG A 240 9.47 5.12 7.31
CA ARG A 240 9.29 6.55 7.12
C ARG A 240 9.30 6.87 5.64
N MET A 241 8.36 7.69 5.21
CA MET A 241 8.30 8.25 3.87
C MET A 241 8.45 9.75 3.91
N ARG A 242 9.17 10.29 2.94
CA ARG A 242 9.45 11.72 2.79
C ARG A 242 9.00 12.19 1.42
N ALA A 243 8.40 13.37 1.37
CA ALA A 243 8.02 14.04 0.14
C ALA A 243 9.23 14.30 -0.78
N VAL A 244 9.00 14.23 -2.09
CA VAL A 244 9.99 14.59 -3.10
C VAL A 244 9.81 16.05 -3.48
N TRP A 245 10.91 16.77 -3.56
CA TRP A 245 10.92 18.17 -3.91
C TRP A 245 12.11 18.56 -4.76
N LYS A 246 12.02 19.66 -5.47
CA LYS A 246 13.09 20.26 -6.26
C LYS A 246 13.05 21.79 -6.17
N LYS A 247 14.17 22.42 -6.45
CA LYS A 247 14.25 23.89 -6.66
C LYS A 247 13.89 24.18 -8.11
N GLU A 248 12.95 25.08 -8.32
CA GLU A 248 12.48 25.50 -9.65
C GLU A 248 12.16 26.99 -9.61
N ASP A 249 12.78 27.79 -10.48
CA ASP A 249 12.58 29.24 -10.60
C ASP A 249 12.70 30.02 -9.28
N GLY A 250 13.60 29.59 -8.40
CA GLY A 250 13.80 30.23 -7.09
C GLY A 250 12.80 29.84 -6.01
N ALA A 251 11.86 28.95 -6.30
CA ALA A 251 10.91 28.38 -5.37
C ALA A 251 11.21 26.88 -5.11
N VAL A 252 10.59 26.33 -4.10
CA VAL A 252 10.54 24.88 -3.86
C VAL A 252 9.24 24.32 -4.42
N VAL A 253 9.35 23.29 -5.24
CA VAL A 253 8.21 22.56 -5.80
C VAL A 253 8.22 21.16 -5.23
N ILE A 254 7.16 20.78 -4.51
CA ILE A 254 6.92 19.44 -4.02
C ILE A 254 6.14 18.67 -5.09
N SER A 255 6.70 17.56 -5.59
CA SER A 255 6.14 16.76 -6.67
C SER A 255 5.53 15.43 -6.22
N ALA A 256 5.86 14.97 -5.01
CA ALA A 256 5.26 13.76 -4.44
C ALA A 256 5.10 13.88 -2.94
N LEU A 257 4.00 13.37 -2.41
CA LEU A 257 3.69 13.35 -0.98
C LEU A 257 3.71 11.92 -0.44
N PRO A 258 4.00 11.72 0.86
CA PRO A 258 3.85 10.43 1.52
C PRO A 258 2.45 9.85 1.32
N HIS A 259 2.33 8.53 1.37
CA HIS A 259 1.08 7.81 1.13
C HIS A 259 -0.08 8.35 1.99
N GLN A 260 -1.25 8.61 1.37
CA GLN A 260 -2.45 9.12 2.04
C GLN A 260 -2.23 10.46 2.79
N VAL A 261 -1.33 11.30 2.31
CA VAL A 261 -1.14 12.67 2.79
C VAL A 261 -1.80 13.61 1.80
N SER A 262 -2.68 14.48 2.32
CA SER A 262 -3.35 15.52 1.54
C SER A 262 -2.45 16.75 1.35
N GLY A 263 -2.32 17.23 0.12
CA GLY A 263 -1.60 18.46 -0.20
C GLY A 263 -2.18 19.68 0.50
N ALA A 264 -3.50 19.81 0.52
CA ALA A 264 -4.21 20.89 1.21
C ALA A 264 -3.88 20.92 2.72
N ARG A 265 -3.82 19.73 3.37
CA ARG A 265 -3.45 19.64 4.78
C ARG A 265 -2.00 20.05 5.04
N VAL A 266 -1.08 19.66 4.17
CA VAL A 266 0.33 20.09 4.25
C VAL A 266 0.45 21.61 4.14
N LEU A 267 -0.20 22.20 3.15
CA LEU A 267 -0.22 23.66 2.99
C LEU A 267 -0.83 24.36 4.21
N GLU A 268 -1.89 23.82 4.80
CA GLU A 268 -2.49 24.35 6.02
C GLU A 268 -1.50 24.29 7.21
N GLN A 269 -0.77 23.19 7.38
CA GLN A 269 0.25 23.04 8.43
C GLN A 269 1.38 24.08 8.26
N ILE A 270 1.85 24.30 7.03
CA ILE A 270 2.88 25.30 6.72
C ILE A 270 2.32 26.71 6.95
N ALA A 271 1.12 27.02 6.45
CA ALA A 271 0.46 28.31 6.64
C ALA A 271 0.21 28.62 8.12
N ALA A 272 -0.11 27.63 8.93
CA ALA A 272 -0.25 27.80 10.39
C ALA A 272 1.09 28.22 11.03
N GLN A 273 2.22 27.66 10.61
CA GLN A 273 3.54 28.06 11.07
C GLN A 273 3.89 29.48 10.62
N MET A 274 3.55 29.86 9.37
CA MET A 274 3.73 31.23 8.87
C MET A 274 2.91 32.25 9.69
N ARG A 275 1.63 31.98 9.94
CA ARG A 275 0.76 32.83 10.79
C ARG A 275 1.32 33.01 12.21
N ASN A 276 1.88 31.95 12.76
CA ASN A 276 2.51 31.95 14.09
C ASN A 276 3.94 32.54 14.08
N LYS A 277 4.39 33.12 12.93
CA LYS A 277 5.73 33.72 12.74
C LYS A 277 6.89 32.74 12.97
N LYS A 278 6.64 31.43 12.85
CA LYS A 278 7.65 30.37 12.95
C LYS A 278 8.36 30.09 11.61
N LEU A 279 7.90 30.65 10.51
CA LEU A 279 8.49 30.54 9.17
C LEU A 279 8.60 31.91 8.48
N PRO A 280 9.36 32.87 9.04
CA PRO A 280 9.45 34.22 8.48
C PRO A 280 10.17 34.26 7.13
N MET A 281 10.89 33.20 6.74
CA MET A 281 11.62 33.08 5.49
C MET A 281 10.75 32.62 4.31
N VAL A 282 9.53 32.15 4.55
CA VAL A 282 8.55 31.77 3.51
C VAL A 282 7.62 32.96 3.27
N ASP A 283 7.41 33.31 1.99
CA ASP A 283 6.57 34.44 1.58
C ASP A 283 5.19 34.00 1.15
N ASP A 284 5.09 32.96 0.31
CA ASP A 284 3.84 32.49 -0.26
C ASP A 284 3.78 30.96 -0.41
N LEU A 285 2.58 30.44 -0.44
CA LEU A 285 2.27 29.01 -0.65
C LEU A 285 1.21 28.90 -1.74
N ARG A 286 1.43 28.03 -2.73
CA ARG A 286 0.50 27.82 -3.83
C ARG A 286 0.28 26.33 -4.06
N ASP A 287 -0.96 25.97 -4.38
CA ASP A 287 -1.31 24.68 -4.94
C ASP A 287 -1.47 24.86 -6.46
N GLU A 288 -0.54 24.29 -7.21
CA GLU A 288 -0.53 24.30 -8.67
C GLU A 288 -0.80 22.90 -9.23
N SER A 289 -1.37 22.00 -8.39
CA SER A 289 -1.72 20.64 -8.80
C SER A 289 -2.79 20.64 -9.87
N ASP A 290 -2.63 19.83 -10.90
CA ASP A 290 -3.56 19.64 -12.00
C ASP A 290 -3.62 18.16 -12.44
N HIS A 291 -4.26 17.86 -13.56
CA HIS A 291 -4.40 16.51 -14.07
C HIS A 291 -3.08 15.93 -14.65
N GLU A 292 -2.15 16.81 -15.08
CA GLU A 292 -0.82 16.41 -15.59
C GLU A 292 0.18 16.27 -14.42
N ASN A 293 0.05 17.14 -13.41
CA ASN A 293 0.85 17.16 -12.19
C ASN A 293 -0.05 17.01 -10.96
N PRO A 294 -0.46 15.78 -10.61
CA PRO A 294 -1.42 15.54 -9.53
C PRO A 294 -0.96 16.05 -8.16
N THR A 295 0.34 16.28 -8.01
CA THR A 295 0.94 16.92 -6.83
C THR A 295 1.95 17.94 -7.30
N ARG A 296 1.61 19.22 -7.13
CA ARG A 296 2.51 20.35 -7.39
C ARG A 296 2.25 21.45 -6.37
N LEU A 297 2.91 21.33 -5.20
CA LEU A 297 2.82 22.34 -4.15
C LEU A 297 4.05 23.23 -4.21
N VAL A 298 3.85 24.55 -4.25
CA VAL A 298 4.91 25.53 -4.42
C VAL A 298 5.09 26.35 -3.15
N ILE A 299 6.32 26.36 -2.63
CA ILE A 299 6.72 27.18 -1.48
C ILE A 299 7.66 28.28 -2.00
N VAL A 300 7.25 29.52 -1.86
CA VAL A 300 8.00 30.69 -2.33
C VAL A 300 8.80 31.27 -1.17
N PRO A 301 10.14 31.35 -1.25
CA PRO A 301 10.94 31.98 -0.23
C PRO A 301 10.83 33.51 -0.33
N ARG A 302 10.97 34.21 0.79
CA ARG A 302 10.98 35.69 0.84
C ARG A 302 12.15 36.32 0.08
N SER A 303 13.24 35.61 -0.10
CA SER A 303 14.39 36.03 -0.90
C SER A 303 15.21 34.83 -1.36
N ASN A 304 15.96 35.03 -2.44
CA ASN A 304 16.87 34.00 -2.99
C ASN A 304 18.06 33.64 -2.06
N ARG A 305 18.19 34.36 -0.92
CA ARG A 305 19.24 34.10 0.08
C ARG A 305 18.80 33.10 1.15
N VAL A 306 17.52 32.72 1.16
CA VAL A 306 17.00 31.73 2.11
C VAL A 306 17.57 30.36 1.78
N ASP A 307 18.11 29.70 2.80
CA ASP A 307 18.53 28.31 2.69
C ASP A 307 17.29 27.38 2.70
N MET A 308 16.82 27.05 1.51
CA MET A 308 15.62 26.21 1.34
C MET A 308 15.85 24.75 1.76
N ASP A 309 17.09 24.27 1.82
CA ASP A 309 17.38 22.93 2.33
C ASP A 309 17.15 22.86 3.86
N GLN A 310 17.53 23.90 4.60
CA GLN A 310 17.20 24.02 6.02
C GLN A 310 15.70 24.16 6.26
N VAL A 311 15.00 24.98 5.46
CA VAL A 311 13.55 25.14 5.54
C VAL A 311 12.85 23.81 5.30
N MET A 312 13.24 23.07 4.26
CA MET A 312 12.66 21.76 3.97
C MET A 312 12.94 20.76 5.07
N ASN A 313 14.14 20.75 5.63
CA ASN A 313 14.47 19.89 6.76
C ASN A 313 13.60 20.18 8.00
N HIS A 314 13.34 21.46 8.29
CA HIS A 314 12.38 21.86 9.32
C HIS A 314 10.96 21.39 9.01
N LEU A 315 10.51 21.57 7.77
CA LEU A 315 9.17 21.16 7.34
C LEU A 315 8.98 19.63 7.38
N PHE A 316 10.00 18.86 7.07
CA PHE A 316 9.96 17.40 7.25
C PHE A 316 9.79 17.00 8.71
N ALA A 317 10.45 17.71 9.62
CA ALA A 317 10.34 17.43 11.06
C ALA A 317 9.01 17.90 11.69
N THR A 318 8.30 18.85 11.07
CA THR A 318 7.17 19.55 11.70
C THR A 318 5.85 19.43 10.95
N THR A 319 5.82 18.77 9.80
CA THR A 319 4.62 18.61 8.97
C THR A 319 4.50 17.17 8.45
N ASP A 320 3.38 16.86 7.81
CA ASP A 320 3.14 15.55 7.16
C ASP A 320 3.97 15.35 5.87
N LEU A 321 4.90 16.26 5.52
CA LEU A 321 5.87 16.05 4.43
C LEU A 321 6.83 14.89 4.71
N GLU A 322 7.01 14.51 5.96
CA GLU A 322 7.59 13.25 6.37
C GLU A 322 6.62 12.55 7.32
N LYS A 323 6.34 11.26 7.08
CA LYS A 323 5.37 10.51 7.86
C LYS A 323 5.84 9.08 8.09
N SER A 324 5.57 8.58 9.29
CA SER A 324 5.84 7.20 9.67
C SER A 324 4.61 6.32 9.45
N TYR A 325 4.82 5.14 8.86
CA TYR A 325 3.80 4.13 8.61
C TYR A 325 4.13 2.88 9.39
N ARG A 326 3.19 2.48 10.23
CA ARG A 326 3.30 1.24 11.00
C ARG A 326 3.23 0.06 10.05
N ILE A 327 4.01 -0.98 10.34
CA ILE A 327 3.97 -2.29 9.69
C ILE A 327 3.63 -3.34 10.75
N ASN A 328 2.65 -4.18 10.45
CA ASN A 328 2.26 -5.33 11.25
C ASN A 328 1.71 -6.40 10.30
N LEU A 329 2.53 -7.37 9.96
CA LEU A 329 2.23 -8.42 8.97
C LEU A 329 1.36 -9.53 9.58
N ASN A 330 0.25 -9.12 10.21
CA ASN A 330 -0.72 -9.99 10.85
C ASN A 330 -1.80 -10.42 9.84
N MET A 331 -2.01 -11.71 9.68
CA MET A 331 -2.94 -12.27 8.70
C MET A 331 -3.45 -13.64 9.13
N ILE A 332 -4.52 -14.10 8.52
CA ILE A 332 -5.03 -15.46 8.69
C ILE A 332 -4.21 -16.40 7.81
N GLY A 333 -3.54 -17.36 8.43
CA GLY A 333 -2.75 -18.38 7.72
C GLY A 333 -3.60 -19.48 7.09
N LEU A 334 -2.94 -20.41 6.40
CA LEU A 334 -3.59 -21.61 5.82
C LEU A 334 -4.19 -22.53 6.88
N ASP A 335 -3.64 -22.49 8.11
CA ASP A 335 -4.17 -23.20 9.28
C ASP A 335 -5.46 -22.57 9.86
N GLY A 336 -5.91 -21.45 9.27
CA GLY A 336 -7.08 -20.71 9.70
C GLY A 336 -6.85 -19.87 10.97
N ARG A 337 -5.63 -19.62 11.40
CA ARG A 337 -5.30 -18.86 12.61
C ARG A 337 -4.66 -17.52 12.28
N PRO A 338 -4.96 -16.47 13.07
CA PRO A 338 -4.28 -15.20 12.94
C PRO A 338 -2.85 -15.30 13.51
N ALA A 339 -1.88 -14.84 12.74
CA ALA A 339 -0.47 -14.80 13.17
C ALA A 339 0.27 -13.65 12.47
N VAL A 340 1.22 -13.07 13.20
CA VAL A 340 2.22 -12.18 12.60
C VAL A 340 3.30 -13.05 11.96
N LYS A 341 3.55 -12.83 10.68
CA LYS A 341 4.48 -13.63 9.88
C LYS A 341 5.60 -12.76 9.33
N ASN A 342 6.77 -13.32 9.19
CA ASN A 342 7.89 -12.69 8.48
C ASN A 342 7.73 -12.85 6.94
N LEU A 343 8.53 -12.12 6.17
CA LEU A 343 8.41 -12.14 4.70
C LEU A 343 8.63 -13.53 4.10
N LEU A 344 9.61 -14.28 4.62
CA LEU A 344 9.92 -15.63 4.16
C LEU A 344 8.76 -16.60 4.45
N GLU A 345 8.16 -16.51 5.64
CA GLU A 345 6.98 -17.30 6.02
C GLU A 345 5.78 -17.01 5.12
N ILE A 346 5.52 -15.72 4.85
CA ILE A 346 4.40 -15.31 3.98
C ILE A 346 4.56 -15.92 2.58
N LEU A 347 5.72 -15.75 1.97
CA LEU A 347 5.96 -16.24 0.60
C LEU A 347 5.97 -17.77 0.55
N SER A 348 6.58 -18.43 1.54
CA SER A 348 6.64 -19.90 1.61
C SER A 348 5.24 -20.50 1.77
N GLU A 349 4.43 -19.96 2.67
CA GLU A 349 3.06 -20.44 2.92
C GLU A 349 2.13 -20.11 1.73
N TRP A 350 2.29 -18.94 1.12
CA TRP A 350 1.57 -18.61 -0.09
C TRP A 350 1.92 -19.57 -1.25
N LEU A 351 3.17 -19.97 -1.40
CA LEU A 351 3.58 -20.96 -2.41
C LEU A 351 2.95 -22.34 -2.17
N VAL A 352 2.73 -22.73 -0.92
CA VAL A 352 1.96 -23.95 -0.59
C VAL A 352 0.52 -23.81 -1.10
N PHE A 353 -0.14 -22.71 -0.79
CA PHE A 353 -1.48 -22.39 -1.30
C PHE A 353 -1.52 -22.41 -2.83
N ARG A 354 -0.59 -21.74 -3.50
CA ARG A 354 -0.57 -21.67 -4.97
C ARG A 354 -0.34 -23.03 -5.60
N ARG A 355 0.56 -23.82 -5.05
CA ARG A 355 0.82 -25.19 -5.54
C ARG A 355 -0.41 -26.08 -5.40
N ASP A 356 -1.13 -26.01 -4.30
CA ASP A 356 -2.39 -26.74 -4.10
C ASP A 356 -3.46 -26.28 -5.09
N THR A 357 -3.63 -24.97 -5.26
CA THR A 357 -4.56 -24.40 -6.24
C THR A 357 -4.29 -24.91 -7.66
N VAL A 358 -3.04 -24.90 -8.10
CA VAL A 358 -2.66 -25.40 -9.43
C VAL A 358 -2.87 -26.91 -9.53
N ARG A 359 -2.54 -27.69 -8.50
CA ARG A 359 -2.81 -29.13 -8.47
C ARG A 359 -4.30 -29.43 -8.60
N ARG A 360 -5.18 -28.71 -7.89
CA ARG A 360 -6.65 -28.83 -8.00
C ARG A 360 -7.12 -28.51 -9.40
N ARG A 361 -6.62 -27.42 -9.99
CA ARG A 361 -6.94 -27.02 -11.37
C ARG A 361 -6.57 -28.09 -12.39
N LEU A 362 -5.35 -28.66 -12.29
CA LEU A 362 -4.89 -29.70 -13.20
C LEU A 362 -5.70 -31.00 -13.03
N ASN A 363 -6.01 -31.40 -11.81
CA ASN A 363 -6.86 -32.56 -11.54
C ASN A 363 -8.28 -32.37 -12.11
N TYR A 364 -8.88 -31.21 -11.91
CA TYR A 364 -10.19 -30.89 -12.48
C TYR A 364 -10.17 -30.96 -14.01
N ARG A 365 -9.13 -30.44 -14.64
CA ARG A 365 -8.98 -30.55 -16.10
C ARG A 365 -8.76 -31.99 -16.53
N LEU A 366 -7.93 -32.74 -15.84
CA LEU A 366 -7.66 -34.15 -16.10
C LEU A 366 -8.95 -34.98 -16.01
N GLU A 367 -9.76 -34.77 -14.98
CA GLU A 367 -11.05 -35.45 -14.83
C GLU A 367 -11.97 -35.20 -16.03
N LYS A 368 -12.05 -33.94 -16.50
CA LYS A 368 -12.84 -33.61 -17.71
C LYS A 368 -12.28 -34.28 -18.97
N VAL A 369 -10.97 -34.32 -19.12
CA VAL A 369 -10.30 -34.97 -20.25
C VAL A 369 -10.58 -36.48 -20.22
N LEU A 370 -10.43 -37.13 -19.07
CA LEU A 370 -10.71 -38.57 -18.92
C LEU A 370 -12.17 -38.91 -19.18
N LYS A 371 -13.11 -38.13 -18.65
CA LYS A 371 -14.54 -38.29 -18.95
C LYS A 371 -14.84 -38.17 -20.45
N ARG A 372 -14.22 -37.20 -21.12
CA ARG A 372 -14.41 -37.02 -22.56
C ARG A 372 -13.79 -38.13 -23.38
N LEU A 373 -12.57 -38.56 -23.04
CA LEU A 373 -11.91 -39.72 -23.67
C LEU A 373 -12.74 -40.98 -23.55
N HIS A 374 -13.29 -41.25 -22.36
CA HIS A 374 -14.16 -42.41 -22.13
C HIS A 374 -15.40 -42.41 -23.05
N ILE A 375 -16.02 -41.24 -23.25
CA ILE A 375 -17.13 -41.12 -24.18
C ILE A 375 -16.66 -41.34 -25.63
N LEU A 376 -15.54 -40.77 -26.05
CA LEU A 376 -15.00 -40.91 -27.40
C LEU A 376 -14.64 -42.36 -27.73
N GLU A 377 -14.10 -43.13 -26.78
CA GLU A 377 -13.85 -44.57 -26.92
C GLU A 377 -15.11 -45.33 -27.25
N GLY A 378 -16.21 -45.07 -26.53
CA GLY A 378 -17.50 -45.68 -26.80
C GLY A 378 -18.06 -45.30 -28.18
N LEU A 379 -17.95 -44.03 -28.55
CA LEU A 379 -18.39 -43.56 -29.86
C LEU A 379 -17.61 -44.22 -31.00
N LEU A 380 -16.29 -44.44 -30.85
CA LEU A 380 -15.49 -45.14 -31.87
C LEU A 380 -15.91 -46.59 -32.02
N VAL A 381 -16.25 -47.29 -30.93
CA VAL A 381 -16.81 -48.65 -31.01
C VAL A 381 -18.09 -48.66 -31.83
N ALA A 382 -18.99 -47.67 -31.62
CA ALA A 382 -20.23 -47.53 -32.40
C ALA A 382 -19.95 -47.24 -33.89
N PHE A 383 -19.01 -46.37 -34.20
CA PHE A 383 -18.64 -46.05 -35.60
C PHE A 383 -18.03 -47.24 -36.34
N LEU A 384 -17.23 -48.06 -35.67
CA LEU A 384 -16.63 -49.26 -36.26
C LEU A 384 -17.66 -50.37 -36.49
N ASN A 385 -18.79 -50.36 -35.78
CA ASN A 385 -19.84 -51.39 -35.83
C ASN A 385 -21.22 -50.75 -36.09
N ILE A 386 -21.29 -49.73 -36.96
CA ILE A 386 -22.44 -48.87 -37.09
C ILE A 386 -23.71 -49.62 -37.52
N ASP A 387 -23.59 -50.58 -38.44
CA ASP A 387 -24.72 -51.36 -38.92
C ASP A 387 -25.34 -52.19 -37.79
N GLU A 388 -24.52 -52.84 -36.98
CA GLU A 388 -24.95 -53.63 -35.83
C GLU A 388 -25.57 -52.78 -34.73
N VAL A 389 -25.02 -51.59 -34.48
CA VAL A 389 -25.56 -50.59 -33.55
C VAL A 389 -26.97 -50.15 -33.98
N ILE A 390 -27.14 -49.87 -35.28
CA ILE A 390 -28.44 -49.47 -35.83
C ILE A 390 -29.44 -50.66 -35.73
N GLU A 391 -28.99 -51.88 -35.99
CA GLU A 391 -29.84 -53.07 -35.89
C GLU A 391 -30.33 -53.27 -34.45
N ILE A 392 -29.46 -53.16 -33.46
CA ILE A 392 -29.81 -53.25 -32.04
C ILE A 392 -30.80 -52.14 -31.66
N ILE A 393 -30.56 -50.90 -32.04
CA ILE A 393 -31.43 -49.77 -31.71
C ILE A 393 -32.84 -49.94 -32.30
N ARG A 394 -32.96 -50.59 -33.46
CA ARG A 394 -34.24 -50.76 -34.14
C ARG A 394 -35.03 -51.97 -33.67
N ASN A 395 -34.37 -53.02 -33.22
CA ASN A 395 -35.00 -54.33 -32.98
C ASN A 395 -35.13 -54.68 -31.50
N GLU A 396 -34.35 -54.07 -30.61
CA GLU A 396 -34.41 -54.34 -29.17
C GLU A 396 -35.37 -53.38 -28.46
N ASP A 397 -36.19 -53.93 -27.57
CA ASP A 397 -37.08 -53.12 -26.73
C ASP A 397 -36.30 -52.21 -25.74
N GLU A 398 -35.15 -52.69 -25.27
CA GLU A 398 -34.24 -51.97 -24.40
C GLU A 398 -32.83 -51.88 -25.03
N PRO A 399 -32.60 -50.96 -25.96
CA PRO A 399 -31.35 -50.90 -26.73
C PRO A 399 -30.13 -50.58 -25.89
N LYS A 400 -30.25 -49.84 -24.77
CA LYS A 400 -29.12 -49.44 -23.92
C LYS A 400 -28.44 -50.65 -23.26
N PRO A 401 -29.15 -51.54 -22.51
CA PRO A 401 -28.58 -52.78 -21.99
C PRO A 401 -28.02 -53.69 -23.08
N ALA A 402 -28.66 -53.77 -24.22
CA ALA A 402 -28.20 -54.59 -25.35
C ALA A 402 -26.86 -54.11 -25.91
N LEU A 403 -26.71 -52.79 -26.14
CA LEU A 403 -25.44 -52.16 -26.55
C LEU A 403 -24.33 -52.39 -25.51
N MET A 404 -24.64 -52.22 -24.22
CA MET A 404 -23.68 -52.45 -23.14
C MET A 404 -23.19 -53.88 -23.12
N SER A 405 -24.09 -54.84 -23.21
CA SER A 405 -23.74 -56.27 -23.21
C SER A 405 -22.96 -56.69 -24.46
N ARG A 406 -23.36 -56.19 -25.63
CA ARG A 406 -22.79 -56.59 -26.91
C ARG A 406 -21.38 -56.06 -27.13
N PHE A 407 -21.14 -54.80 -26.78
CA PHE A 407 -19.89 -54.11 -27.05
C PHE A 407 -19.02 -53.89 -25.80
N GLY A 408 -19.45 -54.32 -24.62
CA GLY A 408 -18.73 -54.10 -23.37
C GLY A 408 -18.71 -52.63 -22.94
N LEU A 409 -19.74 -51.84 -23.30
CA LEU A 409 -19.81 -50.42 -23.05
C LEU A 409 -20.31 -50.12 -21.64
N THR A 410 -19.86 -49.03 -21.10
CA THR A 410 -20.45 -48.47 -19.86
C THR A 410 -21.76 -47.78 -20.16
N GLU A 411 -22.57 -47.58 -19.14
CA GLU A 411 -23.85 -46.87 -19.26
C GLU A 411 -23.69 -45.50 -19.91
N THR A 412 -22.68 -44.72 -19.47
CA THR A 412 -22.36 -43.39 -20.01
C THR A 412 -21.99 -43.42 -21.51
N GLN A 413 -21.28 -44.46 -21.94
CA GLN A 413 -20.91 -44.65 -23.35
C GLN A 413 -22.13 -45.06 -24.18
N ALA A 414 -22.96 -45.97 -23.68
CA ALA A 414 -24.19 -46.40 -24.37
C ALA A 414 -25.20 -45.23 -24.51
N GLU A 415 -25.36 -44.42 -23.48
CA GLU A 415 -26.18 -43.20 -23.51
C GLU A 415 -25.69 -42.23 -24.57
N ALA A 416 -24.36 -41.95 -24.58
CA ALA A 416 -23.74 -41.05 -25.57
C ALA A 416 -23.95 -41.54 -27.03
N ILE A 417 -23.97 -42.85 -27.24
CA ILE A 417 -24.28 -43.46 -28.56
C ILE A 417 -25.75 -43.21 -28.93
N LEU A 418 -26.69 -43.43 -28.00
CA LEU A 418 -28.11 -43.25 -28.23
C LEU A 418 -28.50 -41.78 -28.47
N GLU A 419 -27.75 -40.83 -27.89
CA GLU A 419 -27.92 -39.39 -28.09
C GLU A 419 -27.30 -38.88 -29.40
N LEU A 420 -26.62 -39.73 -30.20
CA LEU A 420 -26.01 -39.32 -31.45
C LEU A 420 -27.05 -38.81 -32.46
N LYS A 421 -26.84 -37.64 -33.00
CA LYS A 421 -27.62 -37.14 -34.11
C LYS A 421 -27.25 -37.87 -35.39
N LEU A 422 -28.22 -38.29 -36.21
CA LEU A 422 -27.97 -39.03 -37.45
C LEU A 422 -26.97 -38.40 -38.39
N ARG A 423 -26.88 -37.07 -38.43
CA ARG A 423 -25.86 -36.35 -39.21
C ARG A 423 -24.40 -36.61 -38.76
N HIS A 424 -24.20 -37.05 -37.53
CA HIS A 424 -22.88 -37.35 -36.97
C HIS A 424 -22.37 -38.75 -37.33
N LEU A 425 -23.20 -39.56 -38.04
CA LEU A 425 -22.81 -40.89 -38.50
C LEU A 425 -21.96 -40.87 -39.79
N ALA A 426 -21.65 -39.67 -40.34
CA ALA A 426 -20.84 -39.55 -41.54
C ALA A 426 -19.38 -39.88 -41.26
N LYS A 427 -18.67 -40.46 -42.26
CA LYS A 427 -17.25 -40.84 -42.20
C LYS A 427 -16.31 -39.67 -41.77
N LEU A 428 -16.70 -38.46 -42.10
CA LEU A 428 -15.97 -37.26 -41.66
C LEU A 428 -15.98 -37.06 -40.15
N GLU A 429 -16.99 -37.50 -39.45
CA GLU A 429 -17.13 -37.40 -37.98
C GLU A 429 -16.21 -38.40 -37.28
N GLU A 430 -16.03 -39.61 -37.82
CA GLU A 430 -15.04 -40.57 -37.30
C GLU A 430 -13.63 -39.96 -37.28
N MET A 431 -13.21 -39.28 -38.35
CA MET A 431 -11.90 -38.60 -38.43
C MET A 431 -11.78 -37.50 -37.39
N LYS A 432 -12.84 -36.73 -37.15
CA LYS A 432 -12.86 -35.70 -36.11
C LYS A 432 -12.75 -36.30 -34.71
N ILE A 433 -13.47 -37.37 -34.43
CA ILE A 433 -13.45 -38.06 -33.14
C ILE A 433 -12.04 -38.62 -32.87
N ARG A 434 -11.40 -39.25 -33.86
CA ARG A 434 -10.02 -39.74 -33.73
C ARG A 434 -9.00 -38.59 -33.52
N GLY A 435 -9.21 -37.46 -34.22
CA GLY A 435 -8.41 -36.25 -34.01
C GLY A 435 -8.55 -35.70 -32.60
N GLU A 436 -9.79 -35.52 -32.11
CA GLU A 436 -10.08 -35.08 -30.75
C GLU A 436 -9.50 -36.05 -29.70
N GLN A 437 -9.65 -37.35 -29.91
CA GLN A 437 -9.09 -38.36 -29.01
C GLN A 437 -7.57 -38.22 -28.90
N SER A 438 -6.87 -38.14 -30.04
CA SER A 438 -5.41 -38.00 -30.05
C SER A 438 -4.91 -36.73 -29.36
N GLU A 439 -5.62 -35.62 -29.52
CA GLU A 439 -5.29 -34.37 -28.82
C GLU A 439 -5.52 -34.48 -27.31
N LEU A 440 -6.65 -35.06 -26.88
CA LEU A 440 -6.96 -35.26 -25.47
C LEU A 440 -6.04 -36.29 -24.80
N GLU A 441 -5.59 -37.32 -25.52
CA GLU A 441 -4.60 -38.27 -25.01
C GLU A 441 -3.26 -37.58 -24.73
N LYS A 442 -2.79 -36.73 -25.63
CA LYS A 442 -1.59 -35.92 -25.41
C LYS A 442 -1.76 -34.97 -24.22
N GLU A 443 -2.93 -34.33 -24.10
CA GLU A 443 -3.24 -33.45 -22.98
C GLU A 443 -3.27 -34.25 -21.65
N ARG A 444 -3.92 -35.43 -21.62
CA ARG A 444 -3.93 -36.35 -20.47
C ARG A 444 -2.51 -36.67 -20.02
N ASP A 445 -1.66 -37.11 -20.94
CA ASP A 445 -0.30 -37.53 -20.64
C ASP A 445 0.54 -36.35 -20.14
N GLN A 446 0.33 -35.16 -20.68
CA GLN A 446 0.96 -33.93 -20.19
C GLN A 446 0.49 -33.59 -18.77
N LEU A 447 -0.81 -33.61 -18.50
CA LEU A 447 -1.38 -33.31 -17.18
C LEU A 447 -0.91 -34.31 -16.13
N GLN A 448 -0.97 -35.61 -16.44
CA GLN A 448 -0.47 -36.67 -15.56
C GLN A 448 1.04 -36.53 -15.30
N GLY A 449 1.81 -36.21 -16.35
CA GLY A 449 3.23 -35.99 -16.22
C GLY A 449 3.61 -34.79 -15.34
N ILE A 450 2.79 -33.73 -15.33
CA ILE A 450 3.00 -32.58 -14.44
C ILE A 450 2.61 -32.95 -13.01
N LEU A 451 1.46 -33.60 -12.82
CA LEU A 451 0.97 -34.01 -11.50
C LEU A 451 1.89 -35.01 -10.79
N ALA A 452 2.56 -35.88 -11.55
CA ALA A 452 3.47 -36.88 -11.03
C ALA A 452 4.89 -36.37 -10.73
N SER A 453 5.22 -35.14 -11.12
CA SER A 453 6.60 -34.61 -11.02
C SER A 453 6.64 -33.23 -10.39
N GLU A 454 7.22 -33.13 -9.19
CA GLU A 454 7.45 -31.84 -8.52
C GLU A 454 8.26 -30.86 -9.39
N ARG A 455 9.28 -31.37 -10.09
CA ARG A 455 10.08 -30.55 -11.00
C ARG A 455 9.24 -29.92 -12.12
N LYS A 456 8.34 -30.70 -12.74
CA LYS A 456 7.44 -30.19 -13.79
C LYS A 456 6.42 -29.21 -13.21
N MET A 457 5.89 -29.49 -12.02
CA MET A 457 4.99 -28.59 -11.30
C MET A 457 5.68 -27.26 -10.98
N ASN A 458 6.89 -27.27 -10.45
CA ASN A 458 7.67 -26.07 -10.15
C ASN A 458 7.97 -25.27 -11.42
N ASN A 459 8.29 -25.92 -12.54
CA ASN A 459 8.51 -25.25 -13.81
C ASN A 459 7.22 -24.58 -14.33
N LEU A 460 6.07 -25.22 -14.19
CA LEU A 460 4.78 -24.64 -14.54
C LEU A 460 4.49 -23.40 -13.68
N LEU A 461 4.64 -23.50 -12.36
CA LEU A 461 4.44 -22.39 -11.43
C LEU A 461 5.34 -21.20 -11.78
N LYS A 462 6.63 -21.43 -12.03
CA LYS A 462 7.56 -20.36 -12.44
C LYS A 462 7.13 -19.68 -13.73
N LYS A 463 6.77 -20.48 -14.74
CA LYS A 463 6.31 -19.94 -16.04
C LYS A 463 5.06 -19.07 -15.87
N GLU A 464 4.12 -19.49 -15.04
CA GLU A 464 2.90 -18.71 -14.77
C GLU A 464 3.22 -17.41 -14.01
N LEU A 465 4.03 -17.47 -12.96
CA LEU A 465 4.46 -16.29 -12.21
C LEU A 465 5.22 -15.28 -13.10
N GLN A 466 6.10 -15.75 -13.99
CA GLN A 466 6.82 -14.90 -14.94
C GLN A 466 5.87 -14.24 -15.94
N ALA A 467 4.92 -15.00 -16.49
CA ALA A 467 3.94 -14.47 -17.42
C ALA A 467 3.03 -13.41 -16.77
N ASP A 468 2.58 -13.66 -15.54
CA ASP A 468 1.76 -12.71 -14.80
C ASP A 468 2.57 -11.46 -14.41
N ALA A 469 3.83 -11.62 -14.00
CA ALA A 469 4.71 -10.49 -13.71
C ALA A 469 4.98 -9.62 -14.94
N GLN A 470 5.08 -10.21 -16.12
CA GLN A 470 5.23 -9.49 -17.37
C GLN A 470 3.95 -8.76 -17.79
N ALA A 471 2.79 -9.41 -17.61
CA ALA A 471 1.50 -8.87 -18.06
C ALA A 471 0.94 -7.76 -17.17
N TYR A 472 1.22 -7.80 -15.87
CA TYR A 472 0.61 -6.92 -14.86
C TYR A 472 1.62 -6.09 -14.06
N GLY A 473 2.91 -6.41 -14.16
CA GLY A 473 3.96 -5.73 -13.39
C GLY A 473 4.36 -4.40 -14.01
N ASP A 474 4.67 -3.46 -13.13
CA ASP A 474 5.20 -2.14 -13.44
C ASP A 474 6.49 -1.85 -12.65
N ASP A 475 7.07 -0.69 -12.86
CA ASP A 475 8.25 -0.27 -12.13
C ASP A 475 7.89 0.19 -10.71
N ARG A 476 8.87 0.14 -9.80
CA ARG A 476 8.73 0.66 -8.44
C ARG A 476 8.37 2.14 -8.47
N ARG A 477 7.39 2.53 -7.66
CA ARG A 477 6.96 3.93 -7.52
C ARG A 477 7.66 4.64 -6.38
N SER A 478 7.77 3.99 -5.20
CA SER A 478 8.39 4.57 -4.02
C SER A 478 9.87 4.17 -3.93
N PRO A 479 10.83 5.06 -4.31
CA PRO A 479 12.25 4.76 -4.25
C PRO A 479 12.73 4.65 -2.80
N LEU A 480 13.72 3.78 -2.56
CA LEU A 480 14.39 3.67 -1.28
C LEU A 480 15.64 4.56 -1.30
N GLN A 481 15.65 5.55 -0.42
CA GLN A 481 16.72 6.54 -0.29
C GLN A 481 17.02 6.76 1.19
N GLU A 482 18.10 6.20 1.71
CA GLU A 482 18.50 6.48 3.07
C GLU A 482 18.75 7.98 3.25
N ARG A 483 18.11 8.58 4.25
CA ARG A 483 18.23 9.99 4.60
C ARG A 483 18.47 10.13 6.09
N GLU A 484 19.19 11.15 6.46
CA GLU A 484 19.31 11.55 7.87
C GLU A 484 17.96 12.00 8.42
N GLU A 485 17.81 11.87 9.73
CA GLU A 485 16.62 12.30 10.43
C GLU A 485 16.43 13.82 10.31
N ALA A 486 15.23 14.23 9.95
CA ALA A 486 14.89 15.64 9.83
C ALA A 486 14.91 16.32 11.20
N LYS A 487 15.49 17.53 11.25
CA LYS A 487 15.59 18.34 12.47
C LYS A 487 14.82 19.63 12.32
N ALA A 488 13.98 19.92 13.32
CA ALA A 488 13.32 21.21 13.41
C ALA A 488 14.36 22.32 13.65
N MET A 489 14.20 23.44 12.98
CA MET A 489 14.99 24.64 13.24
C MET A 489 14.71 25.16 14.66
N SER A 490 15.74 25.58 15.36
CA SER A 490 15.57 26.29 16.63
C SER A 490 14.96 27.69 16.39
N GLU A 491 14.40 28.29 17.43
CA GLU A 491 13.90 29.68 17.34
C GLU A 491 15.00 30.63 16.86
N HIS A 492 16.22 30.32 17.17
CA HIS A 492 17.39 31.07 16.78
C HIS A 492 17.71 30.98 15.28
N ASP A 493 17.54 29.78 14.69
CA ASP A 493 17.77 29.55 13.25
C ASP A 493 16.68 30.20 12.37
N MET A 494 15.51 30.47 12.96
CA MET A 494 14.36 31.10 12.27
C MET A 494 14.51 32.63 12.18
N LEU A 495 15.46 33.23 12.89
CA LEU A 495 15.67 34.66 12.85
C LEU A 495 16.35 35.07 11.53
N PRO A 496 15.94 36.23 10.95
CA PRO A 496 16.55 36.69 9.72
C PRO A 496 18.06 36.92 9.95
N SER A 497 18.87 36.30 9.12
CA SER A 497 20.33 36.48 9.15
C SER A 497 20.70 37.78 8.42
N GLU A 498 20.57 38.93 9.11
CA GLU A 498 21.01 40.23 8.60
C GLU A 498 22.41 40.60 9.16
N PRO A 499 23.26 41.23 8.37
CA PRO A 499 24.52 41.78 8.91
C PRO A 499 24.22 42.85 9.96
N VAL A 500 24.85 42.72 11.12
CA VAL A 500 24.69 43.68 12.23
C VAL A 500 26.06 44.03 12.81
N THR A 501 26.14 45.23 13.35
CA THR A 501 27.27 45.69 14.16
C THR A 501 26.77 45.99 15.57
N ILE A 502 27.29 45.25 16.55
CA ILE A 502 26.99 45.51 17.96
C ILE A 502 27.99 46.53 18.51
N VAL A 503 27.50 47.57 19.12
CA VAL A 503 28.29 48.68 19.62
C VAL A 503 28.14 48.76 21.14
N LEU A 504 29.27 48.76 21.84
CA LEU A 504 29.38 48.93 23.30
C LEU A 504 30.03 50.27 23.63
N SER A 505 29.48 50.97 24.59
CA SER A 505 30.03 52.24 25.10
C SER A 505 30.90 52.02 26.35
N GLN A 506 31.65 53.04 26.74
CA GLN A 506 32.51 53.04 27.94
C GLN A 506 31.69 52.85 29.24
N MET A 507 30.47 53.40 29.29
CA MET A 507 29.59 53.26 30.45
C MET A 507 28.77 51.96 30.40
N GLY A 508 29.06 51.01 29.50
CA GLY A 508 28.40 49.72 29.41
C GLY A 508 27.02 49.74 28.75
N TRP A 509 26.75 50.67 27.86
CA TRP A 509 25.53 50.72 27.06
C TRP A 509 25.72 49.99 25.75
N VAL A 510 24.76 49.15 25.36
CA VAL A 510 24.83 48.29 24.17
C VAL A 510 23.69 48.65 23.20
N ARG A 511 23.95 48.53 21.90
CA ARG A 511 22.98 48.72 20.82
C ARG A 511 23.40 47.91 19.59
N SER A 512 22.41 47.55 18.76
CA SER A 512 22.58 46.84 17.49
C SER A 512 22.30 47.78 16.31
N ALA A 513 23.26 47.88 15.41
CA ALA A 513 23.14 48.66 14.17
C ALA A 513 23.04 47.72 12.97
N LYS A 514 22.22 48.05 11.98
CA LYS A 514 22.08 47.27 10.72
C LYS A 514 23.28 47.55 9.82
N GLY A 515 23.88 46.48 9.28
CA GLY A 515 25.01 46.51 8.37
C GLY A 515 26.36 46.50 9.08
N HIS A 516 27.44 46.36 8.27
CA HIS A 516 28.82 46.33 8.72
C HIS A 516 29.56 47.64 8.46
N ASP A 517 28.99 48.54 7.63
CA ASP A 517 29.61 49.82 7.25
C ASP A 517 29.06 50.96 8.12
N ILE A 518 29.31 50.84 9.44
CA ILE A 518 28.82 51.81 10.43
C ILE A 518 30.02 52.50 11.07
N ASP A 519 29.96 53.84 11.07
CA ASP A 519 30.90 54.62 11.87
C ASP A 519 30.47 54.57 13.35
N ALA A 520 30.92 53.51 14.04
CA ALA A 520 30.57 53.26 15.44
C ALA A 520 31.06 54.39 16.38
N PRO A 521 32.28 54.97 16.23
CA PRO A 521 32.71 56.10 17.00
C PRO A 521 31.86 57.35 16.80
N GLY A 522 31.34 57.60 15.59
CA GLY A 522 30.53 58.76 15.22
C GLY A 522 29.05 58.70 15.66
N LEU A 523 28.62 57.61 16.28
CA LEU A 523 27.25 57.46 16.79
C LEU A 523 26.99 58.38 18.01
N ASN A 524 25.75 58.69 18.25
CA ASN A 524 25.33 59.54 19.33
C ASN A 524 25.37 58.83 20.69
N TYR A 525 26.24 59.19 21.61
CA TYR A 525 26.36 58.64 22.94
C TYR A 525 25.74 59.55 24.00
N LYS A 526 25.47 59.01 25.21
CA LYS A 526 25.00 59.83 26.34
C LYS A 526 26.04 60.87 26.73
N ALA A 527 25.60 61.94 27.37
CA ALA A 527 26.52 62.97 27.91
C ALA A 527 27.54 62.32 28.88
N GLY A 528 28.81 62.47 28.57
CA GLY A 528 29.91 61.86 29.35
C GLY A 528 30.25 60.39 29.00
N ASP A 529 29.58 59.80 28.01
CA ASP A 529 29.89 58.45 27.50
C ASP A 529 30.56 58.52 26.13
N SER A 530 31.28 57.45 25.73
CA SER A 530 31.98 57.39 24.45
C SER A 530 32.08 55.92 23.95
N PHE A 531 32.52 55.78 22.71
CA PHE A 531 32.74 54.47 22.08
C PHE A 531 33.76 53.63 22.88
N LYS A 532 33.45 52.34 23.13
CA LYS A 532 34.36 51.35 23.71
C LYS A 532 34.78 50.31 22.69
N ALA A 533 33.83 49.58 22.13
CA ALA A 533 34.10 48.47 21.20
C ALA A 533 32.94 48.28 20.23
N ALA A 534 33.23 47.71 19.06
CA ALA A 534 32.21 47.25 18.11
C ALA A 534 32.65 45.90 17.54
N VAL A 535 31.66 44.98 17.37
CA VAL A 535 31.89 43.71 16.70
C VAL A 535 30.86 43.54 15.58
N LYS A 536 31.29 42.94 14.48
CA LYS A 536 30.49 42.67 13.29
C LYS A 536 30.10 41.20 13.28
N GLY A 537 28.84 40.90 12.93
CA GLY A 537 28.32 39.56 12.82
C GLY A 537 26.95 39.54 12.19
N LYS A 538 26.18 38.48 12.40
CA LYS A 538 24.84 38.33 11.88
C LYS A 538 23.81 38.44 13.01
N SER A 539 22.59 38.88 12.70
CA SER A 539 21.52 39.11 13.69
C SER A 539 21.09 37.84 14.42
N ASN A 540 21.34 36.67 13.83
CA ASN A 540 21.06 35.33 14.37
C ASN A 540 22.28 34.65 15.00
N GLN A 541 23.37 35.38 15.26
CA GLN A 541 24.55 34.88 15.96
C GLN A 541 24.66 35.56 17.34
N PRO A 542 24.83 34.83 18.44
CA PRO A 542 24.92 35.42 19.75
C PRO A 542 26.18 36.30 19.86
N VAL A 543 26.02 37.47 20.49
CA VAL A 543 27.15 38.26 20.95
C VAL A 543 27.55 37.81 22.35
N VAL A 544 28.81 37.48 22.53
CA VAL A 544 29.38 37.07 23.82
C VAL A 544 30.09 38.24 24.45
N PHE A 545 29.72 38.58 25.67
CA PHE A 545 30.36 39.59 26.51
C PHE A 545 31.19 38.89 27.58
N VAL A 546 32.40 39.36 27.81
CA VAL A 546 33.26 38.83 28.87
C VAL A 546 33.50 39.94 29.88
N ASP A 547 33.24 39.68 31.15
CA ASP A 547 33.43 40.65 32.22
C ASP A 547 34.87 40.61 32.79
N SER A 548 35.20 41.61 33.62
CA SER A 548 36.50 41.75 34.27
C SER A 548 36.87 40.61 35.25
N THR A 549 35.91 39.73 35.57
CA THR A 549 36.12 38.52 36.38
C THR A 549 36.36 37.28 35.54
N GLY A 550 36.30 37.39 34.20
CA GLY A 550 36.43 36.27 33.24
C GLY A 550 35.16 35.47 32.99
N ARG A 551 33.99 35.94 33.44
CA ARG A 551 32.72 35.31 33.14
C ARG A 551 32.23 35.75 31.77
N SER A 552 31.64 34.82 31.01
CA SER A 552 31.04 35.06 29.70
C SER A 552 29.50 35.05 29.77
N TYR A 553 28.88 35.90 28.96
CA TYR A 553 27.43 36.06 28.85
C TYR A 553 27.06 36.17 27.38
N ALA A 554 26.12 35.37 26.91
CA ALA A 554 25.62 35.42 25.55
C ALA A 554 24.29 36.15 25.49
N ILE A 555 24.14 37.05 24.52
CA ILE A 555 22.88 37.76 24.23
C ILE A 555 22.61 37.70 22.73
N ASP A 556 21.36 37.48 22.36
CA ASP A 556 20.92 37.54 20.95
C ASP A 556 20.84 38.98 20.47
N PRO A 557 21.53 39.35 19.37
CA PRO A 557 21.54 40.73 18.84
C PRO A 557 20.16 41.32 18.57
N ILE A 558 19.18 40.48 18.25
CA ILE A 558 17.80 40.91 17.99
C ILE A 558 17.09 41.46 19.25
N THR A 559 17.54 41.08 20.43
CA THR A 559 17.02 41.56 21.70
C THR A 559 17.65 42.90 22.12
N LEU A 560 18.67 43.36 21.39
CA LEU A 560 19.35 44.62 21.68
C LEU A 560 18.63 45.79 21.04
N PRO A 561 18.64 46.97 21.68
CA PRO A 561 18.01 48.17 21.14
C PRO A 561 18.70 48.62 19.84
N SER A 562 17.90 49.20 18.95
CA SER A 562 18.40 49.77 17.69
C SER A 562 19.41 50.92 17.94
N ALA A 563 20.47 50.98 17.12
CA ALA A 563 21.44 52.07 17.13
C ALA A 563 20.92 53.46 16.73
N ARG A 564 19.61 53.57 16.38
CA ARG A 564 18.94 54.88 16.24
C ARG A 564 18.81 55.61 17.56
N GLY A 565 18.80 54.87 18.68
CA GLY A 565 18.80 55.40 20.04
C GLY A 565 20.20 55.34 20.66
N GLN A 566 20.31 55.77 21.96
CA GLN A 566 21.56 55.76 22.72
C GLN A 566 21.93 54.35 23.26
N GLY A 567 21.06 53.33 23.08
CA GLY A 567 21.25 52.00 23.61
C GLY A 567 20.58 51.77 24.98
N GLU A 568 20.89 50.64 25.60
CA GLU A 568 20.44 50.27 26.94
C GLU A 568 21.64 49.76 27.76
N PRO A 569 21.61 49.96 29.10
CA PRO A 569 22.67 49.46 29.94
C PRO A 569 22.70 47.92 29.97
N LEU A 570 23.86 47.30 29.78
CA LEU A 570 24.04 45.85 29.85
C LEU A 570 23.63 45.26 31.19
N THR A 571 23.77 45.99 32.29
CA THR A 571 23.34 45.60 33.63
C THR A 571 21.84 45.35 33.76
N GLY A 572 21.02 45.88 32.83
CA GLY A 572 19.62 45.55 32.74
C GLY A 572 19.30 44.20 32.05
N LYS A 573 20.28 43.64 31.34
CA LYS A 573 20.16 42.40 30.59
C LYS A 573 21.02 41.26 31.12
N LEU A 574 22.13 41.60 31.81
CA LEU A 574 23.10 40.66 32.38
C LEU A 574 23.20 40.85 33.89
N THR A 575 23.24 39.75 34.61
CA THR A 575 23.52 39.77 36.06
C THR A 575 25.02 39.75 36.26
N LEU A 576 25.65 40.92 36.21
CA LEU A 576 27.08 41.07 36.48
C LEU A 576 27.38 41.01 38.00
N PRO A 577 28.51 40.44 38.40
CA PRO A 577 28.99 40.53 39.81
C PRO A 577 29.13 41.99 40.24
N PRO A 578 28.97 42.29 41.54
CA PRO A 578 29.16 43.63 42.06
C PRO A 578 30.54 44.19 41.70
N GLY A 579 30.57 45.33 41.02
CA GLY A 579 31.82 46.00 40.61
C GLY A 579 32.46 45.44 39.33
N ALA A 580 31.90 44.43 38.69
CA ALA A 580 32.41 43.90 37.42
C ALA A 580 32.03 44.82 36.25
N THR A 581 32.98 44.98 35.31
CA THR A 581 32.79 45.69 34.05
C THR A 581 32.93 44.74 32.89
N VAL A 582 32.22 45.02 31.76
CA VAL A 582 32.38 44.21 30.54
C VAL A 582 33.61 44.69 29.80
N ASP A 583 34.59 43.81 29.63
CA ASP A 583 35.89 44.18 29.05
C ASP A 583 36.02 43.77 27.58
N HIS A 584 35.45 42.66 27.20
CA HIS A 584 35.49 42.15 25.82
C HIS A 584 34.13 41.84 25.28
N MET A 585 33.98 41.97 23.96
CA MET A 585 32.78 41.62 23.20
C MET A 585 33.22 40.87 21.94
N LEU A 586 32.62 39.70 21.71
CA LEU A 586 32.97 38.78 20.61
C LEU A 586 31.69 38.33 19.89
N MET A 587 31.80 38.16 18.61
CA MET A 587 30.79 37.44 17.80
C MET A 587 31.51 36.43 16.92
N GLU A 588 30.82 35.31 16.64
CA GLU A 588 31.33 34.32 15.70
C GLU A 588 31.48 34.96 14.31
N SER A 589 32.66 34.86 13.69
CA SER A 589 32.89 35.25 12.31
C SER A 589 33.13 34.00 11.46
N ASP A 590 32.82 34.08 10.16
CA ASP A 590 33.00 32.95 9.23
C ASP A 590 34.45 32.43 9.20
N ASP A 591 35.43 33.23 9.68
CA ASP A 591 36.87 32.91 9.73
C ASP A 591 37.40 32.51 11.13
N GLN A 592 36.60 32.62 12.19
CA GLN A 592 37.00 32.30 13.57
C GLN A 592 35.89 31.56 14.29
N LYS A 593 36.13 30.31 14.67
CA LYS A 593 35.30 29.58 15.64
C LYS A 593 35.68 30.03 17.05
N LEU A 594 34.67 30.41 17.84
CA LEU A 594 34.83 30.71 19.28
C LEU A 594 35.18 29.45 20.07
#